data_944a4474dd2092333ec0d2429b01fbf0
#
_entry.id   944a4474dd2092333ec0d2429b01fbf0
#
_cell.length_a   1.000
_cell.length_b   1.000
_cell.length_c   1.000
_cell.angle_alpha   90.00
_cell.angle_beta   90.00
_cell.angle_gamma   90.00
#
_symmetry.space_group_name_H-M   'P 1'
#
loop_
_entity.id
_entity.type
_entity.pdbx_description
1 polymer ?
#
loop_
_entity_poly.entity_id
_entity_poly.type
_entity_poly.pdbx_seq_one_letter_code
_entity_poly.pdbx_strand_id
1 'polypeptide(L)'
;RVLFRSKVAEETPHLIHKVALDPLTGPMPYQGRELAFKLGLEGKLVQQFTKIFMGLATIFLERDLALIEINPLVITKQGDLICLDGKLGADGNALFRQPDLREMRDQSQEDPREAQAAQWELNYVALDGNIGCMVNGAGLAMGTMDIVKLHGGEPANFLDVGGGATKERVTEAFKIILSDDKVKAVLVNIFGGIVRCDLIADGIIGAVAEVGVNVPVVVRLEGNNAELGAKKLADSGLNIIAAKGLTDAAQQVVAAVEGK
;
A
#
# COMPACT_ATOMS: atom_id res chain seq x y z
N ARG A 1 -6.64 18.09 -24.55
CA ARG A 1 -6.20 16.68 -24.53
C ARG A 1 -5.60 16.41 -23.16
N VAL A 2 -6.28 15.63 -22.34
CA VAL A 2 -5.73 15.21 -21.03
C VAL A 2 -4.68 14.14 -21.32
N LEU A 3 -3.40 14.42 -21.03
CA LEU A 3 -2.32 13.45 -21.09
C LEU A 3 -2.16 12.87 -19.68
N PHE A 4 -2.20 11.56 -19.54
CA PHE A 4 -1.88 10.92 -18.27
C PHE A 4 -0.42 11.17 -17.90
N ARG A 5 -0.13 11.49 -16.64
CA ARG A 5 1.21 11.83 -16.14
C ARG A 5 2.26 10.75 -16.46
N SER A 6 1.88 9.46 -16.39
CA SER A 6 2.73 8.33 -16.80
C SER A 6 3.17 8.43 -18.25
N LYS A 7 2.24 8.77 -19.16
CA LYS A 7 2.53 8.92 -20.59
C LYS A 7 3.42 10.12 -20.89
N VAL A 8 3.24 11.24 -20.17
CA VAL A 8 4.13 12.40 -20.26
C VAL A 8 5.53 12.06 -19.74
N ALA A 9 5.63 11.25 -18.69
CA ALA A 9 6.91 10.81 -18.13
C ALA A 9 7.71 9.93 -19.12
N GLU A 10 7.02 9.11 -19.91
CA GLU A 10 7.66 8.25 -20.92
C GLU A 10 7.99 9.00 -22.20
N GLU A 11 7.02 9.74 -22.77
CA GLU A 11 7.16 10.36 -24.10
C GLU A 11 7.86 11.71 -24.06
N THR A 12 7.64 12.50 -23.00
CA THR A 12 8.13 13.89 -22.90
C THR A 12 8.57 14.28 -21.48
N PRO A 13 9.55 13.56 -20.88
CA PRO A 13 9.95 13.77 -19.48
C PRO A 13 10.46 15.20 -19.19
N HIS A 14 10.94 15.91 -20.21
CA HIS A 14 11.41 17.30 -20.09
C HIS A 14 10.28 18.30 -19.80
N LEU A 15 9.02 17.92 -20.00
CA LEU A 15 7.86 18.75 -19.63
C LEU A 15 7.45 18.59 -18.16
N ILE A 16 8.07 17.67 -17.42
CA ILE A 16 7.85 17.51 -15.98
C ILE A 16 8.85 18.36 -15.23
N HIS A 17 8.39 19.51 -14.78
CA HIS A 17 9.21 20.43 -13.99
C HIS A 17 9.14 20.05 -12.51
N LYS A 18 10.30 19.96 -11.86
CA LYS A 18 10.45 19.60 -10.45
C LYS A 18 11.17 20.69 -9.70
N VAL A 19 10.75 20.92 -8.46
CA VAL A 19 11.45 21.74 -7.49
C VAL A 19 11.41 21.03 -6.14
N ALA A 20 12.56 20.92 -5.49
CA ALA A 20 12.64 20.38 -4.14
C ALA A 20 12.34 21.49 -3.13
N LEU A 21 11.54 21.18 -2.12
CA LEU A 21 11.32 22.05 -0.97
C LEU A 21 12.31 21.65 0.13
N ASP A 22 13.05 22.61 0.64
CA ASP A 22 13.94 22.39 1.77
C ASP A 22 13.09 22.30 3.05
N PRO A 23 13.18 21.19 3.83
CA PRO A 23 12.37 21.02 5.04
C PRO A 23 12.70 22.01 6.15
N LEU A 24 13.89 22.66 6.13
CA LEU A 24 14.30 23.63 7.14
C LEU A 24 13.82 25.04 6.80
N THR A 25 13.91 25.43 5.54
CA THR A 25 13.51 26.78 5.10
C THR A 25 12.07 26.85 4.62
N GLY A 26 11.47 25.71 4.33
CA GLY A 26 10.12 25.61 3.77
C GLY A 26 10.03 26.10 2.32
N PRO A 27 8.79 26.29 1.82
CA PRO A 27 8.54 26.80 0.49
C PRO A 27 8.93 28.29 0.36
N MET A 28 9.51 28.64 -0.78
CA MET A 28 9.92 30.00 -1.06
C MET A 28 9.25 30.55 -2.33
N PRO A 29 8.81 31.82 -2.36
CA PRO A 29 8.09 32.39 -3.50
C PRO A 29 8.85 32.33 -4.83
N TYR A 30 10.20 32.34 -4.81
CA TYR A 30 11.01 32.23 -6.03
C TYR A 30 10.82 30.86 -6.71
N GLN A 31 10.62 29.80 -5.95
CA GLN A 31 10.37 28.45 -6.48
C GLN A 31 9.06 28.38 -7.26
N GLY A 32 8.01 29.02 -6.74
CA GLY A 32 6.73 29.15 -7.45
C GLY A 32 6.88 29.96 -8.74
N ARG A 33 7.65 31.06 -8.72
CA ARG A 33 7.92 31.86 -9.93
C ARG A 33 8.73 31.09 -10.98
N GLU A 34 9.74 30.35 -10.54
CA GLU A 34 10.56 29.52 -11.43
C GLU A 34 9.69 28.47 -12.15
N LEU A 35 8.84 27.76 -11.41
CA LEU A 35 7.91 26.80 -12.00
C LEU A 35 6.90 27.46 -12.93
N ALA A 36 6.36 28.62 -12.55
CA ALA A 36 5.42 29.37 -13.39
C ALA A 36 6.06 29.72 -14.75
N PHE A 37 7.30 30.21 -14.78
CA PHE A 37 8.01 30.51 -16.02
C PHE A 37 8.31 29.25 -16.83
N LYS A 38 8.69 28.14 -16.22
CA LYS A 38 8.89 26.84 -16.89
C LYS A 38 7.61 26.31 -17.53
N LEU A 39 6.45 26.62 -16.93
CA LEU A 39 5.13 26.29 -17.47
C LEU A 39 4.64 27.28 -18.56
N GLY A 40 5.44 28.30 -18.90
CA GLY A 40 5.08 29.31 -19.88
C GLY A 40 4.06 30.33 -19.40
N LEU A 41 3.87 30.47 -18.09
CA LEU A 41 2.97 31.48 -17.53
C LEU A 41 3.61 32.86 -17.53
N GLU A 42 2.79 33.89 -17.78
CA GLU A 42 3.25 35.29 -17.89
C GLU A 42 2.38 36.25 -17.07
N GLY A 43 2.91 37.44 -16.81
CA GLY A 43 2.20 38.55 -16.19
C GLY A 43 1.55 38.16 -14.84
N LYS A 44 0.23 38.43 -14.71
CA LYS A 44 -0.52 38.14 -13.45
C LYS A 44 -0.60 36.66 -13.12
N LEU A 45 -0.50 35.77 -14.13
CA LEU A 45 -0.58 34.32 -13.92
C LEU A 45 0.62 33.81 -13.09
N VAL A 46 1.81 34.41 -13.24
CA VAL A 46 2.99 34.08 -12.43
C VAL A 46 2.73 34.35 -10.94
N GLN A 47 2.08 35.47 -10.64
CA GLN A 47 1.75 35.82 -9.26
C GLN A 47 0.68 34.90 -8.68
N GLN A 48 -0.36 34.61 -9.46
CA GLN A 48 -1.44 33.70 -9.07
C GLN A 48 -0.90 32.28 -8.84
N PHE A 49 -0.08 31.77 -9.77
CA PHE A 49 0.56 30.47 -9.60
C PHE A 49 1.45 30.40 -8.36
N THR A 50 2.27 31.45 -8.15
CA THR A 50 3.12 31.55 -6.96
C THR A 50 2.31 31.50 -5.68
N LYS A 51 1.16 32.20 -5.63
CA LYS A 51 0.24 32.16 -4.47
C LYS A 51 -0.35 30.77 -4.26
N ILE A 52 -0.80 30.10 -5.33
CA ILE A 52 -1.30 28.72 -5.28
C ILE A 52 -0.19 27.78 -4.79
N PHE A 53 1.01 27.83 -5.37
CA PHE A 53 2.15 27.01 -4.98
C PHE A 53 2.48 27.16 -3.49
N MET A 54 2.58 28.42 -3.01
CA MET A 54 2.85 28.68 -1.58
C MET A 54 1.74 28.13 -0.69
N GLY A 55 0.48 28.33 -1.06
CA GLY A 55 -0.67 27.81 -0.30
C GLY A 55 -0.69 26.29 -0.23
N LEU A 56 -0.45 25.61 -1.36
CA LEU A 56 -0.39 24.14 -1.42
C LEU A 56 0.79 23.60 -0.59
N ALA A 57 1.95 24.21 -0.68
CA ALA A 57 3.12 23.79 0.09
C ALA A 57 2.92 24.02 1.59
N THR A 58 2.29 25.12 1.98
CA THR A 58 1.96 25.40 3.39
C THR A 58 0.97 24.37 3.95
N ILE A 59 -0.14 24.14 3.24
CA ILE A 59 -1.15 23.17 3.72
C ILE A 59 -0.59 21.74 3.75
N PHE A 60 0.30 21.38 2.82
CA PHE A 60 0.99 20.09 2.81
C PHE A 60 1.76 19.85 4.10
N LEU A 61 2.51 20.85 4.56
CA LEU A 61 3.32 20.78 5.78
C LEU A 61 2.46 20.87 7.06
N GLU A 62 1.56 21.85 7.12
CA GLU A 62 0.76 22.11 8.34
C GLU A 62 -0.30 21.04 8.61
N ARG A 63 -0.78 20.37 7.58
CA ARG A 63 -1.83 19.35 7.67
C ARG A 63 -1.32 17.92 7.55
N ASP A 64 -0.01 17.73 7.62
CA ASP A 64 0.61 16.39 7.51
C ASP A 64 0.11 15.60 6.28
N LEU A 65 0.13 16.24 5.11
CA LEU A 65 -0.28 15.56 3.90
C LEU A 65 0.85 14.71 3.32
N ALA A 66 0.52 13.53 2.82
CA ALA A 66 1.41 12.66 2.06
C ALA A 66 1.34 12.96 0.55
N LEU A 67 0.20 13.49 0.10
CA LEU A 67 -0.06 13.88 -1.28
C LEU A 67 -0.98 15.09 -1.33
N ILE A 68 -0.69 16.02 -2.25
CA ILE A 68 -1.64 17.00 -2.71
C ILE A 68 -1.50 17.14 -4.23
N GLU A 69 -2.60 17.02 -4.95
CA GLU A 69 -2.66 17.09 -6.40
C GLU A 69 -3.78 18.02 -6.83
N ILE A 70 -3.47 18.96 -7.72
CA ILE A 70 -4.45 19.82 -8.39
C ILE A 70 -4.49 19.40 -9.86
N ASN A 71 -5.63 18.86 -10.30
CA ASN A 71 -5.75 18.37 -11.65
C ASN A 71 -7.24 18.40 -12.13
N PRO A 72 -7.58 19.34 -13.07
CA PRO A 72 -6.68 20.28 -13.71
C PRO A 72 -6.51 21.62 -12.97
N LEU A 73 -5.37 22.27 -13.19
CA LEU A 73 -5.19 23.69 -12.97
C LEU A 73 -5.52 24.39 -14.30
N VAL A 74 -6.50 25.27 -14.32
CA VAL A 74 -7.02 25.87 -15.57
C VAL A 74 -6.85 27.37 -15.62
N ILE A 75 -6.67 27.91 -16.84
CA ILE A 75 -6.72 29.33 -17.11
C ILE A 75 -8.12 29.65 -17.65
N THR A 76 -8.83 30.54 -16.99
CA THR A 76 -10.18 30.96 -17.42
C THR A 76 -10.12 31.90 -18.64
N LYS A 77 -11.27 32.14 -19.27
CA LYS A 77 -11.38 33.15 -20.36
C LYS A 77 -11.01 34.56 -19.89
N GLN A 78 -11.16 34.85 -18.60
CA GLN A 78 -10.79 36.12 -17.97
C GLN A 78 -9.28 36.21 -17.67
N GLY A 79 -8.55 35.11 -17.92
CA GLY A 79 -7.10 35.03 -17.69
C GLY A 79 -6.73 34.84 -16.22
N ASP A 80 -7.56 34.13 -15.44
CA ASP A 80 -7.28 33.78 -14.05
C ASP A 80 -7.01 32.27 -13.90
N LEU A 81 -6.12 31.91 -12.97
CA LEU A 81 -5.87 30.53 -12.61
C LEU A 81 -6.90 30.03 -11.60
N ILE A 82 -7.47 28.86 -11.86
CA ILE A 82 -8.39 28.17 -10.94
C ILE A 82 -7.95 26.74 -10.75
N CYS A 83 -7.84 26.31 -9.48
CA CYS A 83 -7.78 24.91 -9.09
C CYS A 83 -9.19 24.33 -9.25
N LEU A 84 -9.41 23.54 -10.32
CA LEU A 84 -10.74 23.03 -10.63
C LEU A 84 -11.11 21.82 -9.77
N ASP A 85 -10.12 20.97 -9.51
CA ASP A 85 -10.25 19.79 -8.64
C ASP A 85 -8.97 19.60 -7.85
N GLY A 86 -9.10 18.99 -6.67
CA GLY A 86 -7.99 18.75 -5.77
C GLY A 86 -8.12 17.42 -5.04
N LYS A 87 -7.05 16.60 -5.09
CA LYS A 87 -6.93 15.36 -4.34
C LYS A 87 -5.93 15.56 -3.20
N LEU A 88 -6.36 15.29 -1.98
CA LEU A 88 -5.52 15.36 -0.79
C LEU A 88 -5.46 14.00 -0.11
N GLY A 89 -4.25 13.55 0.20
CA GLY A 89 -3.99 12.36 1.00
C GLY A 89 -3.29 12.75 2.29
N ALA A 90 -3.91 12.53 3.43
CA ALA A 90 -3.29 12.76 4.73
C ALA A 90 -2.35 11.59 5.10
N ASP A 91 -1.29 11.87 5.84
CA ASP A 91 -0.50 10.83 6.48
C ASP A 91 -1.33 10.17 7.60
N GLY A 92 -1.69 8.89 7.42
CA GLY A 92 -2.46 8.13 8.39
C GLY A 92 -1.84 8.09 9.79
N ASN A 93 -0.50 8.15 9.87
CA ASN A 93 0.23 8.18 11.14
C ASN A 93 0.11 9.51 11.88
N ALA A 94 -0.28 10.59 11.20
CA ALA A 94 -0.46 11.92 11.77
C ALA A 94 -1.92 12.26 12.10
N LEU A 95 -2.89 11.44 11.72
CA LEU A 95 -4.32 11.72 11.90
C LEU A 95 -4.73 11.90 13.37
N PHE A 96 -3.95 11.38 14.33
CA PHE A 96 -4.22 11.62 15.76
C PHE A 96 -4.15 13.09 16.15
N ARG A 97 -3.35 13.90 15.42
CA ARG A 97 -3.21 15.36 15.62
C ARG A 97 -3.95 16.20 14.59
N GLN A 98 -4.66 15.56 13.65
CA GLN A 98 -5.45 16.18 12.58
C GLN A 98 -6.90 15.66 12.63
N PRO A 99 -7.68 15.91 13.73
CA PRO A 99 -9.00 15.31 13.92
C PRO A 99 -9.99 15.71 12.83
N ASP A 100 -9.95 16.95 12.36
CA ASP A 100 -10.80 17.46 11.28
C ASP A 100 -10.54 16.72 9.95
N LEU A 101 -9.28 16.42 9.61
CA LEU A 101 -8.98 15.62 8.40
C LEU A 101 -9.46 14.18 8.54
N ARG A 102 -9.38 13.62 9.74
CA ARG A 102 -9.93 12.29 10.01
C ARG A 102 -11.44 12.23 9.80
N GLU A 103 -12.18 13.27 10.20
CA GLU A 103 -13.63 13.39 10.01
C GLU A 103 -14.02 13.61 8.54
N MET A 104 -13.14 14.24 7.76
CA MET A 104 -13.34 14.47 6.31
C MET A 104 -13.02 13.25 5.44
N ARG A 105 -12.58 12.13 6.02
CA ARG A 105 -12.24 10.92 5.28
C ARG A 105 -13.43 10.43 4.47
N ASP A 106 -13.26 10.34 3.16
CA ASP A 106 -14.25 9.77 2.24
C ASP A 106 -13.85 8.34 1.84
N GLN A 107 -14.43 7.37 2.53
CA GLN A 107 -14.17 5.95 2.27
C GLN A 107 -14.58 5.51 0.86
N SER A 108 -15.47 6.25 0.18
CA SER A 108 -15.88 5.91 -1.19
C SER A 108 -14.78 6.09 -2.23
N GLN A 109 -13.72 6.85 -1.88
CA GLN A 109 -12.54 7.09 -2.73
C GLN A 109 -11.41 6.09 -2.49
N GLU A 110 -11.56 5.19 -1.52
CA GLU A 110 -10.57 4.17 -1.17
C GLU A 110 -10.91 2.82 -1.82
N ASP A 111 -9.90 1.95 -1.97
CA ASP A 111 -10.18 0.54 -2.30
C ASP A 111 -11.01 -0.08 -1.17
N PRO A 112 -12.14 -0.74 -1.47
CA PRO A 112 -13.00 -1.33 -0.44
C PRO A 112 -12.28 -2.31 0.49
N ARG A 113 -11.25 -3.00 -0.02
CA ARG A 113 -10.43 -3.95 0.75
C ARG A 113 -9.50 -3.22 1.72
N GLU A 114 -8.93 -2.07 1.30
CA GLU A 114 -8.12 -1.21 2.16
C GLU A 114 -8.96 -0.61 3.28
N ALA A 115 -10.17 -0.14 2.95
CA ALA A 115 -11.13 0.38 3.93
C ALA A 115 -11.58 -0.70 4.93
N GLN A 116 -11.82 -1.94 4.47
CA GLN A 116 -12.15 -3.08 5.34
C GLN A 116 -10.96 -3.46 6.24
N ALA A 117 -9.75 -3.53 5.69
CA ALA A 117 -8.54 -3.87 6.43
C ALA A 117 -8.27 -2.88 7.58
N ALA A 118 -8.50 -1.59 7.34
CA ALA A 118 -8.33 -0.55 8.35
C ALA A 118 -9.22 -0.76 9.59
N GLN A 119 -10.43 -1.35 9.44
CA GLN A 119 -11.32 -1.66 10.57
C GLN A 119 -10.76 -2.72 11.52
N TRP A 120 -9.84 -3.57 11.00
CA TRP A 120 -9.16 -4.64 11.74
C TRP A 120 -7.73 -4.30 12.10
N GLU A 121 -7.34 -3.03 11.94
CA GLU A 121 -5.96 -2.56 12.15
C GLU A 121 -4.94 -3.35 11.32
N LEU A 122 -5.34 -3.78 10.13
CA LEU A 122 -4.48 -4.42 9.14
C LEU A 122 -3.97 -3.36 8.16
N ASN A 123 -2.69 -3.42 7.82
CA ASN A 123 -2.13 -2.60 6.76
C ASN A 123 -2.22 -3.37 5.44
N TYR A 124 -3.12 -2.95 4.57
CA TYR A 124 -3.37 -3.59 3.27
C TYR A 124 -3.20 -2.60 2.13
N VAL A 125 -2.56 -3.04 1.06
CA VAL A 125 -2.50 -2.33 -0.23
C VAL A 125 -2.80 -3.33 -1.34
N ALA A 126 -3.76 -3.01 -2.20
CA ALA A 126 -4.10 -3.83 -3.36
C ALA A 126 -3.03 -3.71 -4.46
N LEU A 127 -2.68 -4.83 -5.07
CA LEU A 127 -1.77 -4.93 -6.21
C LEU A 127 -2.42 -5.75 -7.34
N ASP A 128 -1.76 -5.85 -8.50
CA ASP A 128 -2.35 -6.47 -9.70
C ASP A 128 -2.04 -7.96 -9.90
N GLY A 129 -1.34 -8.60 -8.95
CA GLY A 129 -0.90 -9.98 -9.05
C GLY A 129 -1.98 -11.03 -8.74
N ASN A 130 -1.52 -12.27 -8.51
CA ASN A 130 -2.36 -13.43 -8.26
C ASN A 130 -1.91 -14.29 -7.06
N ILE A 131 -0.88 -13.84 -6.32
CA ILE A 131 -0.40 -14.47 -5.09
C ILE A 131 -0.75 -13.55 -3.92
N GLY A 132 -1.71 -13.98 -3.08
CA GLY A 132 -2.03 -13.29 -1.85
C GLY A 132 -0.87 -13.38 -0.87
N CYS A 133 -0.50 -12.26 -0.23
CA CYS A 133 0.57 -12.22 0.75
C CYS A 133 0.05 -11.78 2.13
N MET A 134 0.38 -12.53 3.18
CA MET A 134 0.10 -12.21 4.57
C MET A 134 1.39 -12.31 5.40
N VAL A 135 1.78 -11.23 6.03
CA VAL A 135 3.07 -11.14 6.72
C VAL A 135 2.92 -10.37 8.03
N ASN A 136 3.77 -10.61 9.01
CA ASN A 136 3.84 -9.77 10.21
C ASN A 136 5.08 -8.86 10.14
N GLY A 137 4.85 -7.61 9.84
CA GLY A 137 5.86 -6.56 9.74
C GLY A 137 6.11 -6.09 8.31
N ALA A 138 6.05 -4.78 8.10
CA ALA A 138 6.12 -4.14 6.79
C ALA A 138 7.41 -4.46 6.03
N GLY A 139 8.57 -4.49 6.71
CA GLY A 139 9.85 -4.84 6.09
C GLY A 139 9.87 -6.28 5.58
N LEU A 140 9.34 -7.22 6.38
CA LEU A 140 9.21 -8.63 5.98
C LEU A 140 8.23 -8.78 4.81
N ALA A 141 7.14 -8.00 4.79
CA ALA A 141 6.18 -8.00 3.69
C ALA A 141 6.82 -7.54 2.37
N MET A 142 7.57 -6.44 2.39
CA MET A 142 8.31 -5.98 1.20
C MET A 142 9.31 -7.03 0.69
N GLY A 143 10.14 -7.59 1.59
CA GLY A 143 11.07 -8.64 1.22
C GLY A 143 10.40 -9.93 0.71
N THR A 144 9.19 -10.25 1.23
CA THR A 144 8.40 -11.39 0.74
C THR A 144 7.89 -11.14 -0.68
N MET A 145 7.39 -9.95 -0.97
CA MET A 145 6.97 -9.60 -2.32
C MET A 145 8.13 -9.61 -3.33
N ASP A 146 9.30 -9.10 -2.92
CA ASP A 146 10.50 -9.09 -3.77
C ASP A 146 10.95 -10.51 -4.11
N ILE A 147 11.00 -11.42 -3.13
CA ILE A 147 11.41 -12.81 -3.38
C ILE A 147 10.37 -13.55 -4.24
N VAL A 148 9.08 -13.30 -4.07
CA VAL A 148 8.04 -13.85 -4.94
C VAL A 148 8.25 -13.39 -6.38
N LYS A 149 8.49 -12.11 -6.61
CA LYS A 149 8.81 -11.56 -7.94
C LYS A 149 10.09 -12.13 -8.53
N LEU A 150 11.13 -12.30 -7.72
CA LEU A 150 12.39 -12.90 -8.15
C LEU A 150 12.21 -14.32 -8.71
N HIS A 151 11.24 -15.07 -8.17
CA HIS A 151 10.90 -16.42 -8.63
C HIS A 151 9.79 -16.45 -9.70
N GLY A 152 9.42 -15.30 -10.27
CA GLY A 152 8.47 -15.20 -11.39
C GLY A 152 7.01 -15.12 -10.98
N GLY A 153 6.70 -14.95 -9.68
CA GLY A 153 5.34 -14.75 -9.19
C GLY A 153 4.95 -13.27 -9.16
N GLU A 154 3.64 -13.03 -9.08
CA GLU A 154 3.09 -11.67 -9.01
C GLU A 154 2.24 -11.50 -7.73
N PRO A 155 2.72 -10.70 -6.73
CA PRO A 155 1.95 -10.41 -5.52
C PRO A 155 0.64 -9.67 -5.83
N ALA A 156 -0.46 -10.16 -5.25
CA ALA A 156 -1.80 -9.56 -5.37
C ALA A 156 -2.03 -8.43 -4.36
N ASN A 157 -1.25 -8.41 -3.29
CA ASN A 157 -1.39 -7.42 -2.22
C ASN A 157 -0.14 -7.33 -1.36
N PHE A 158 0.03 -6.18 -0.71
CA PHE A 158 0.76 -6.05 0.53
C PHE A 158 -0.21 -6.26 1.70
N LEU A 159 0.12 -7.07 2.70
CA LEU A 159 -0.64 -7.16 3.94
C LEU A 159 0.27 -7.43 5.12
N ASP A 160 0.27 -6.51 6.08
CA ASP A 160 0.93 -6.64 7.37
C ASP A 160 -0.12 -6.79 8.48
N VAL A 161 -0.12 -7.96 9.13
CA VAL A 161 -1.03 -8.24 10.26
C VAL A 161 -0.52 -7.69 11.60
N GLY A 162 0.67 -7.10 11.61
CA GLY A 162 1.33 -6.57 12.80
C GLY A 162 1.87 -7.64 13.75
N GLY A 163 2.48 -7.19 14.85
CA GLY A 163 3.12 -8.07 15.84
C GLY A 163 2.16 -8.80 16.79
N GLY A 164 0.86 -8.46 16.78
CA GLY A 164 -0.17 -9.04 17.66
C GLY A 164 -1.25 -9.80 16.89
N ALA A 165 -0.85 -10.63 15.91
CA ALA A 165 -1.80 -11.37 15.07
C ALA A 165 -2.65 -12.34 15.91
N THR A 166 -3.92 -11.97 16.14
CA THR A 166 -4.93 -12.85 16.74
C THR A 166 -5.60 -13.71 15.67
N LYS A 167 -6.28 -14.78 16.08
CA LYS A 167 -7.05 -15.63 15.14
C LYS A 167 -8.04 -14.79 14.32
N GLU A 168 -8.74 -13.86 14.96
CA GLU A 168 -9.76 -13.01 14.33
C GLU A 168 -9.13 -12.12 13.24
N ARG A 169 -8.00 -11.48 13.53
CA ARG A 169 -7.27 -10.65 12.54
C ARG A 169 -6.77 -11.49 11.36
N VAL A 170 -6.24 -12.69 11.63
CA VAL A 170 -5.80 -13.62 10.58
C VAL A 170 -6.98 -14.07 9.73
N THR A 171 -8.13 -14.36 10.34
CA THR A 171 -9.37 -14.74 9.62
C THR A 171 -9.83 -13.61 8.69
N GLU A 172 -9.89 -12.38 9.18
CA GLU A 172 -10.29 -11.24 8.36
C GLU A 172 -9.26 -10.94 7.25
N ALA A 173 -7.96 -11.11 7.54
CA ALA A 173 -6.92 -10.99 6.53
C ALA A 173 -7.12 -12.00 5.38
N PHE A 174 -7.42 -13.27 5.68
CA PHE A 174 -7.78 -14.26 4.65
C PHE A 174 -9.02 -13.86 3.86
N LYS A 175 -10.10 -13.41 4.52
CA LYS A 175 -11.31 -12.93 3.83
C LYS A 175 -11.03 -11.80 2.87
N ILE A 176 -10.21 -10.82 3.28
CA ILE A 176 -9.82 -9.69 2.45
C ILE A 176 -8.99 -10.14 1.25
N ILE A 177 -7.97 -10.98 1.46
CA ILE A 177 -7.13 -11.50 0.37
C ILE A 177 -7.98 -12.29 -0.64
N LEU A 178 -8.85 -13.17 -0.16
CA LEU A 178 -9.66 -14.05 -1.00
C LEU A 178 -10.90 -13.38 -1.60
N SER A 179 -11.19 -12.13 -1.23
CA SER A 179 -12.19 -11.32 -1.93
C SER A 179 -11.73 -10.85 -3.31
N ASP A 180 -10.44 -11.02 -3.63
CA ASP A 180 -9.92 -10.81 -4.98
C ASP A 180 -9.95 -12.13 -5.75
N ASP A 181 -10.83 -12.24 -6.73
CA ASP A 181 -10.99 -13.43 -7.60
C ASP A 181 -9.73 -13.78 -8.40
N LYS A 182 -8.75 -12.86 -8.50
CA LYS A 182 -7.46 -13.12 -9.15
C LYS A 182 -6.53 -13.97 -8.31
N VAL A 183 -6.74 -14.05 -7.00
CA VAL A 183 -5.86 -14.80 -6.08
C VAL A 183 -6.00 -16.30 -6.32
N LYS A 184 -4.89 -16.94 -6.67
CA LYS A 184 -4.79 -18.38 -6.96
C LYS A 184 -4.01 -19.17 -5.91
N ALA A 185 -3.22 -18.51 -5.09
CA ALA A 185 -2.52 -19.08 -3.94
C ALA A 185 -2.24 -18.00 -2.91
N VAL A 186 -2.04 -18.39 -1.65
CA VAL A 186 -1.71 -17.47 -0.56
C VAL A 186 -0.37 -17.87 0.05
N LEU A 187 0.53 -16.90 0.21
CA LEU A 187 1.78 -17.02 0.95
C LEU A 187 1.63 -16.33 2.30
N VAL A 188 1.74 -17.12 3.37
CA VAL A 188 1.81 -16.61 4.75
C VAL A 188 3.26 -16.71 5.21
N ASN A 189 3.88 -15.58 5.53
CA ASN A 189 5.26 -15.52 6.00
C ASN A 189 5.34 -14.81 7.35
N ILE A 190 5.54 -15.57 8.41
CA ILE A 190 5.53 -15.08 9.79
C ILE A 190 6.89 -15.28 10.44
N PHE A 191 7.40 -14.21 11.06
CA PHE A 191 8.53 -14.28 11.96
C PHE A 191 8.05 -14.13 13.40
N GLY A 192 8.14 -15.20 14.18
CA GLY A 192 7.79 -15.24 15.59
C GLY A 192 8.90 -14.71 16.47
N GLY A 193 8.95 -13.40 16.68
CA GLY A 193 9.82 -12.76 17.65
C GLY A 193 9.25 -12.85 19.06
N ILE A 194 8.40 -11.88 19.41
CA ILE A 194 7.65 -11.85 20.68
C ILE A 194 6.49 -12.86 20.65
N VAL A 195 5.82 -12.97 19.52
CA VAL A 195 4.70 -13.91 19.33
C VAL A 195 5.22 -15.30 19.00
N ARG A 196 4.59 -16.34 19.55
CA ARG A 196 4.96 -17.74 19.32
C ARG A 196 4.34 -18.27 18.03
N CYS A 197 5.14 -18.91 17.19
CA CYS A 197 4.70 -19.48 15.91
C CYS A 197 3.65 -20.59 16.05
N ASP A 198 3.68 -21.36 17.15
CA ASP A 198 2.70 -22.42 17.41
C ASP A 198 1.29 -21.87 17.68
N LEU A 199 1.17 -20.68 18.30
CA LEU A 199 -0.11 -19.99 18.47
C LEU A 199 -0.61 -19.37 17.17
N ILE A 200 0.31 -18.83 16.35
CA ILE A 200 -0.01 -18.33 15.03
C ILE A 200 -0.49 -19.47 14.12
N ALA A 201 0.16 -20.63 14.18
CA ALA A 201 -0.26 -21.82 13.42
C ALA A 201 -1.69 -22.22 13.77
N ASP A 202 -2.06 -22.25 15.06
CA ASP A 202 -3.44 -22.52 15.50
C ASP A 202 -4.42 -21.47 14.93
N GLY A 203 -4.02 -20.19 14.91
CA GLY A 203 -4.81 -19.11 14.31
C GLY A 203 -5.00 -19.28 12.80
N ILE A 204 -3.94 -19.63 12.07
CA ILE A 204 -4.00 -19.88 10.61
C ILE A 204 -4.89 -21.09 10.32
N ILE A 205 -4.71 -22.21 11.01
CA ILE A 205 -5.53 -23.42 10.85
C ILE A 205 -7.00 -23.11 11.08
N GLY A 206 -7.30 -22.41 12.19
CA GLY A 206 -8.67 -22.01 12.50
C GLY A 206 -9.27 -21.06 11.45
N ALA A 207 -8.48 -20.11 10.95
CA ALA A 207 -8.92 -19.16 9.94
C ALA A 207 -9.17 -19.85 8.58
N VAL A 208 -8.24 -20.70 8.13
CA VAL A 208 -8.38 -21.47 6.87
C VAL A 208 -9.61 -22.37 6.90
N ALA A 209 -9.85 -23.04 8.04
CA ALA A 209 -11.04 -23.89 8.21
C ALA A 209 -12.35 -23.07 8.23
N GLU A 210 -12.35 -21.92 8.92
CA GLU A 210 -13.54 -21.06 9.05
C GLU A 210 -13.92 -20.39 7.72
N VAL A 211 -12.94 -19.90 6.99
CA VAL A 211 -13.15 -19.21 5.70
C VAL A 211 -13.46 -20.21 4.57
N GLY A 212 -13.04 -21.47 4.71
CA GLY A 212 -13.20 -22.48 3.66
C GLY A 212 -12.28 -22.19 2.47
N VAL A 213 -10.99 -21.95 2.74
CA VAL A 213 -10.01 -21.57 1.72
C VAL A 213 -9.84 -22.69 0.70
N ASN A 214 -10.13 -22.41 -0.58
CA ASN A 214 -10.08 -23.36 -1.69
C ASN A 214 -8.81 -23.26 -2.53
N VAL A 215 -7.91 -22.31 -2.23
CA VAL A 215 -6.63 -22.15 -2.90
C VAL A 215 -5.49 -22.70 -2.05
N PRO A 216 -4.36 -23.11 -2.64
CA PRO A 216 -3.19 -23.53 -1.87
C PRO A 216 -2.69 -22.43 -0.94
N VAL A 217 -2.36 -22.79 0.30
CA VAL A 217 -1.79 -21.89 1.30
C VAL A 217 -0.39 -22.37 1.64
N VAL A 218 0.63 -21.61 1.26
CA VAL A 218 2.02 -21.86 1.62
C VAL A 218 2.35 -21.05 2.88
N VAL A 219 2.84 -21.70 3.92
CA VAL A 219 3.14 -21.06 5.21
C VAL A 219 4.60 -21.27 5.58
N ARG A 220 5.30 -20.18 5.78
CA ARG A 220 6.64 -20.16 6.36
C ARG A 220 6.57 -19.55 7.74
N LEU A 221 7.03 -20.30 8.73
CA LEU A 221 7.18 -19.86 10.11
C LEU A 221 8.65 -19.89 10.49
N GLU A 222 9.15 -18.82 11.11
CA GLU A 222 10.50 -18.74 11.64
C GLU A 222 10.49 -18.03 13.00
N GLY A 223 11.47 -18.36 13.86
CA GLY A 223 11.59 -17.79 15.19
C GLY A 223 11.06 -18.70 16.28
N ASN A 224 10.46 -18.11 17.33
CA ASN A 224 10.05 -18.83 18.53
C ASN A 224 8.98 -19.89 18.25
N ASN A 225 9.26 -21.16 18.58
CA ASN A 225 8.40 -22.33 18.35
C ASN A 225 8.04 -22.59 16.87
N ALA A 226 8.89 -22.21 15.91
CA ALA A 226 8.64 -22.40 14.48
C ALA A 226 8.44 -23.87 14.09
N GLU A 227 9.29 -24.79 14.61
CA GLU A 227 9.17 -26.24 14.33
C GLU A 227 7.85 -26.82 14.82
N LEU A 228 7.41 -26.42 16.03
CA LEU A 228 6.13 -26.85 16.57
C LEU A 228 4.96 -26.31 15.74
N GLY A 229 5.02 -25.04 15.31
CA GLY A 229 4.05 -24.42 14.42
C GLY A 229 3.97 -25.13 13.06
N ALA A 230 5.12 -25.40 12.43
CA ALA A 230 5.18 -26.12 11.16
C ALA A 230 4.59 -27.53 11.26
N LYS A 231 4.87 -28.24 12.36
CA LYS A 231 4.27 -29.56 12.63
C LYS A 231 2.75 -29.48 12.73
N LYS A 232 2.21 -28.53 13.50
CA LYS A 232 0.76 -28.33 13.61
C LYS A 232 0.10 -28.07 12.26
N LEU A 233 0.73 -27.24 11.41
CA LEU A 233 0.23 -26.98 10.06
C LEU A 233 0.20 -28.26 9.20
N ALA A 234 1.26 -29.05 9.23
CA ALA A 234 1.34 -30.32 8.50
C ALA A 234 0.31 -31.35 8.99
N ASP A 235 0.07 -31.41 10.30
CA ASP A 235 -0.87 -32.36 10.92
C ASP A 235 -2.35 -31.90 10.81
N SER A 236 -2.62 -30.70 10.29
CA SER A 236 -3.97 -30.11 10.25
C SER A 236 -4.93 -30.78 9.28
N GLY A 237 -4.43 -31.51 8.28
CA GLY A 237 -5.21 -32.11 7.21
C GLY A 237 -5.81 -31.10 6.20
N LEU A 238 -5.46 -29.81 6.31
CA LEU A 238 -5.88 -28.76 5.40
C LEU A 238 -4.89 -28.67 4.21
N ASN A 239 -5.29 -27.98 3.14
CA ASN A 239 -4.41 -27.70 1.98
C ASN A 239 -3.39 -26.62 2.33
N ILE A 240 -2.52 -26.92 3.30
CA ILE A 240 -1.46 -26.05 3.79
C ILE A 240 -0.11 -26.71 3.55
N ILE A 241 0.78 -25.96 2.90
CA ILE A 241 2.15 -26.39 2.58
C ILE A 241 3.10 -25.66 3.54
N ALA A 242 3.78 -26.40 4.42
CA ALA A 242 4.77 -25.84 5.35
C ALA A 242 6.12 -25.71 4.66
N ALA A 243 6.56 -24.48 4.42
CA ALA A 243 7.84 -24.18 3.79
C ALA A 243 8.98 -24.05 4.82
N LYS A 244 10.19 -24.46 4.43
CA LYS A 244 11.38 -24.47 5.29
C LYS A 244 12.10 -23.13 5.39
N GLY A 245 12.00 -22.30 4.36
CA GLY A 245 12.67 -21.01 4.29
C GLY A 245 11.97 -20.07 3.31
N LEU A 246 12.41 -18.82 3.26
CA LEU A 246 11.74 -17.80 2.45
C LEU A 246 11.82 -18.09 0.95
N THR A 247 12.98 -18.53 0.46
CA THR A 247 13.16 -18.93 -0.95
C THR A 247 12.29 -20.14 -1.30
N ASP A 248 12.27 -21.16 -0.43
CA ASP A 248 11.44 -22.35 -0.59
C ASP A 248 9.95 -21.97 -0.61
N ALA A 249 9.51 -21.08 0.28
CA ALA A 249 8.14 -20.59 0.32
C ALA A 249 7.73 -19.86 -0.99
N ALA A 250 8.61 -19.01 -1.52
CA ALA A 250 8.37 -18.31 -2.78
C ALA A 250 8.29 -19.29 -3.96
N GLN A 251 9.18 -20.27 -4.04
CA GLN A 251 9.17 -21.29 -5.10
C GLN A 251 7.90 -22.15 -5.04
N GLN A 252 7.50 -22.58 -3.83
CA GLN A 252 6.31 -23.40 -3.65
C GLN A 252 5.01 -22.66 -3.98
N VAL A 253 4.88 -21.38 -3.58
CA VAL A 253 3.68 -20.61 -3.90
C VAL A 253 3.57 -20.30 -5.39
N VAL A 254 4.69 -20.03 -6.06
CA VAL A 254 4.72 -19.83 -7.52
C VAL A 254 4.36 -21.13 -8.26
N ALA A 255 4.95 -22.27 -7.86
CA ALA A 255 4.59 -23.57 -8.41
C ALA A 255 3.10 -23.90 -8.20
N ALA A 256 2.55 -23.60 -7.03
CA ALA A 256 1.14 -23.82 -6.74
C ALA A 256 0.19 -23.00 -7.65
N VAL A 257 0.57 -21.77 -8.02
CA VAL A 257 -0.20 -20.94 -8.98
C VAL A 257 -0.13 -21.53 -10.40
N GLU A 258 0.99 -22.14 -10.78
CA GLU A 258 1.19 -22.75 -12.09
C GLU A 258 0.56 -24.16 -12.21
N GLY A 259 0.04 -24.71 -11.14
CA GLY A 259 -0.58 -26.05 -11.09
C GLY A 259 0.45 -27.19 -11.16
N LYS A 260 1.68 -26.93 -10.68
CA LYS A 260 2.80 -27.88 -10.64
C LYS A 260 2.95 -28.52 -9.28
#